data_a50800d26847750e3235eef3c684e496
#
_entry.id   a50800d26847750e3235eef3c684e496
#
_cell.length_a   1.000
_cell.length_b   1.000
_cell.length_c   1.000
_cell.angle_alpha   90.00
_cell.angle_beta   90.00
_cell.angle_gamma   90.00
#
_symmetry.space_group_name_H-M   'P 1'
#
loop_
_entity.id
_entity.type
_entity.pdbx_description
1 polymer ?
#
loop_
_entity_poly.entity_id
_entity_poly.type
_entity_poly.pdbx_seq_one_letter_code
_entity_poly.pdbx_strand_id
1 'polypeptide(L)'
;MLKAIIYKEWLKTRGVFLIGLLLSVCMAGFEILSMNRVGTVKGVEHIWQIMLMKDNMFVNHLTFIPLAVGVGVGLAQMLPEMVQKRFKLTLHLPYSQNRMVLAMLAVGLAEIVAVSVVTSVIVVVYDMRILAPELVSRVVLTMSPWFVAAVVAYFFTAAVCIEGCRVQKVALSLLGVGVVSWLFAGDAPEAYNGVLLLFVVASLLCALLVYRSVYRFKEGLQD
;
A
#
# COMPACT_ATOMS: atom_id res chain seq x y z
N MET A 1 9.09 -26.21 -4.25
CA MET A 1 7.90 -25.77 -3.52
C MET A 1 7.74 -24.25 -3.43
N LEU A 2 8.75 -23.49 -2.99
CA LEU A 2 8.65 -22.02 -2.90
C LEU A 2 8.21 -21.35 -4.22
N LYS A 3 8.84 -21.68 -5.33
CA LYS A 3 8.46 -21.16 -6.67
C LYS A 3 7.00 -21.42 -7.02
N ALA A 4 6.46 -22.60 -6.66
CA ALA A 4 5.07 -22.93 -6.91
C ALA A 4 4.10 -22.10 -6.08
N ILE A 5 4.46 -21.77 -4.81
CA ILE A 5 3.69 -20.88 -3.94
C ILE A 5 3.67 -19.47 -4.53
N ILE A 6 4.84 -18.93 -4.88
CA ILE A 6 4.96 -17.60 -5.48
C ILE A 6 4.12 -17.51 -6.77
N TYR A 7 4.24 -18.49 -7.65
CA TYR A 7 3.46 -18.52 -8.91
C TYR A 7 1.96 -18.58 -8.67
N LYS A 8 1.52 -19.40 -7.71
CA LYS A 8 0.11 -19.51 -7.30
C LYS A 8 -0.42 -18.16 -6.80
N GLU A 9 0.33 -17.49 -5.94
CA GLU A 9 -0.07 -16.18 -5.39
C GLU A 9 -0.14 -15.12 -6.49
N TRP A 10 0.87 -15.04 -7.35
CA TRP A 10 0.86 -14.16 -8.52
C TRP A 10 -0.35 -14.35 -9.43
N LEU A 11 -0.74 -15.59 -9.70
CA LEU A 11 -1.93 -15.87 -10.53
C LEU A 11 -3.22 -15.33 -9.94
N LYS A 12 -3.33 -15.28 -8.60
CA LYS A 12 -4.51 -14.74 -7.91
C LYS A 12 -4.54 -13.20 -7.94
N THR A 13 -3.39 -12.57 -7.74
CA THR A 13 -3.28 -11.13 -7.52
C THR A 13 -3.02 -10.34 -8.79
N ARG A 14 -2.50 -10.97 -9.87
CA ARG A 14 -2.11 -10.31 -11.12
C ARG A 14 -3.18 -9.36 -11.69
N GLY A 15 -4.47 -9.73 -11.61
CA GLY A 15 -5.57 -8.90 -12.11
C GLY A 15 -5.69 -7.59 -11.33
N VAL A 16 -5.70 -7.68 -10.00
CA VAL A 16 -5.79 -6.52 -9.11
C VAL A 16 -4.52 -5.68 -9.19
N PHE A 17 -3.36 -6.33 -9.26
CA PHE A 17 -2.07 -5.65 -9.47
C PHE A 17 -2.07 -4.82 -10.77
N LEU A 18 -2.48 -5.40 -11.91
CA LEU A 18 -2.51 -4.70 -13.19
C LEU A 18 -3.51 -3.54 -13.18
N ILE A 19 -4.70 -3.74 -12.61
CA ILE A 19 -5.69 -2.66 -12.45
C ILE A 19 -5.13 -1.55 -11.56
N GLY A 20 -4.54 -1.90 -10.42
CA GLY A 20 -3.94 -0.96 -9.50
C GLY A 20 -2.78 -0.18 -10.13
N LEU A 21 -1.91 -0.86 -10.88
CA LEU A 21 -0.82 -0.23 -11.62
C LEU A 21 -1.35 0.74 -12.68
N LEU A 22 -2.31 0.31 -13.50
CA LEU A 22 -2.91 1.15 -14.54
C LEU A 22 -3.57 2.38 -13.93
N LEU A 23 -4.32 2.22 -12.86
CA LEU A 23 -4.99 3.30 -12.14
C LEU A 23 -3.97 4.29 -11.56
N SER A 24 -2.89 3.79 -10.95
CA SER A 24 -1.81 4.63 -10.42
C SER A 24 -1.10 5.41 -11.53
N VAL A 25 -0.81 4.78 -12.67
CA VAL A 25 -0.17 5.43 -13.82
C VAL A 25 -1.10 6.48 -14.43
N CYS A 26 -2.39 6.19 -14.60
CA CYS A 26 -3.37 7.15 -15.12
C CYS A 26 -3.50 8.37 -14.20
N MET A 27 -3.54 8.18 -12.88
CA MET A 27 -3.65 9.28 -11.93
C MET A 27 -2.36 10.09 -11.83
N ALA A 28 -1.19 9.45 -11.88
CA ALA A 28 0.09 10.18 -12.00
C ALA A 28 0.14 11.00 -13.29
N GLY A 29 -0.31 10.44 -14.41
CA GLY A 29 -0.45 11.17 -15.67
C GLY A 29 -1.40 12.37 -15.59
N PHE A 30 -2.51 12.20 -14.86
CA PHE A 30 -3.47 13.30 -14.63
C PHE A 30 -2.84 14.43 -13.81
N GLU A 31 -2.08 14.14 -12.76
CA GLU A 31 -1.35 15.14 -11.97
C GLU A 31 -0.33 15.88 -12.82
N ILE A 32 0.42 15.17 -13.66
CA ILE A 32 1.37 15.74 -14.61
C ILE A 32 0.67 16.70 -15.59
N LEU A 33 -0.47 16.30 -16.15
CA LEU A 33 -1.25 17.15 -17.05
C LEU A 33 -1.80 18.38 -16.33
N SER A 34 -2.27 18.22 -15.09
CA SER A 34 -2.75 19.33 -14.25
C SER A 34 -1.65 20.35 -13.99
N MET A 35 -0.46 19.89 -13.59
CA MET A 35 0.70 20.73 -13.36
C MET A 35 1.16 21.43 -14.65
N ASN A 36 1.23 20.72 -15.78
CA ASN A 36 1.59 21.28 -17.07
C ASN A 36 0.60 22.35 -17.52
N ARG A 37 -0.70 22.14 -17.32
CA ARG A 37 -1.74 23.12 -17.61
C ARG A 37 -1.55 24.42 -16.82
N VAL A 38 -1.21 24.32 -15.54
CA VAL A 38 -0.92 25.50 -14.71
C VAL A 38 0.33 26.21 -15.23
N GLY A 39 1.38 25.47 -15.57
CA GLY A 39 2.63 26.02 -16.12
C GLY A 39 2.45 26.73 -17.45
N THR A 40 1.63 26.22 -18.37
CA THR A 40 1.39 26.83 -19.66
C THR A 40 0.53 28.09 -19.58
N VAL A 41 -0.44 28.15 -18.64
CA VAL A 41 -1.36 29.30 -18.51
C VAL A 41 -0.77 30.40 -17.64
N LYS A 42 -0.07 30.09 -16.56
CA LYS A 42 0.39 31.05 -15.55
C LYS A 42 1.91 31.12 -15.39
N GLY A 43 2.65 30.31 -16.13
CA GLY A 43 4.11 30.25 -16.05
C GLY A 43 4.63 29.34 -14.95
N VAL A 44 5.90 28.92 -15.09
CA VAL A 44 6.58 28.02 -14.13
C VAL A 44 6.77 28.68 -12.76
N GLU A 45 7.02 29.98 -12.73
CA GLU A 45 7.15 30.75 -11.47
C GLU A 45 5.91 30.62 -10.58
N HIS A 46 4.72 30.57 -11.17
CA HIS A 46 3.47 30.42 -10.45
C HIS A 46 3.34 29.03 -9.82
N ILE A 47 3.87 27.96 -10.45
CA ILE A 47 3.93 26.62 -9.86
C ILE A 47 4.77 26.66 -8.59
N TRP A 48 5.95 27.28 -8.64
CA TRP A 48 6.85 27.41 -7.49
C TRP A 48 6.19 28.22 -6.35
N GLN A 49 5.50 29.31 -6.67
CA GLN A 49 4.74 30.08 -5.68
C GLN A 49 3.65 29.25 -4.99
N ILE A 50 2.90 28.45 -5.75
CA ILE A 50 1.86 27.56 -5.19
C ILE A 50 2.47 26.51 -4.27
N MET A 51 3.58 25.89 -4.67
CA MET A 51 4.25 24.85 -3.88
C MET A 51 4.90 25.42 -2.60
N LEU A 52 5.46 26.62 -2.67
CA LEU A 52 6.16 27.24 -1.53
C LEU A 52 5.23 28.02 -0.59
N MET A 53 4.20 28.70 -1.14
CA MET A 53 3.34 29.59 -0.36
C MET A 53 2.02 28.95 0.07
N LYS A 54 1.51 27.97 -0.73
CA LYS A 54 0.23 27.33 -0.48
C LYS A 54 0.37 25.83 -0.12
N ASP A 55 1.60 25.33 -0.02
CA ASP A 55 1.89 23.94 0.30
C ASP A 55 1.16 22.90 -0.58
N ASN A 56 0.80 23.27 -1.81
CA ASN A 56 0.12 22.36 -2.73
C ASN A 56 1.14 21.66 -3.63
N MET A 57 1.29 20.35 -3.47
CA MET A 57 2.32 19.52 -4.12
C MET A 57 1.85 18.87 -5.43
N PHE A 58 0.68 19.20 -5.97
CA PHE A 58 0.12 18.61 -7.22
C PHE A 58 0.11 17.08 -7.25
N VAL A 59 -0.08 16.42 -6.11
CA VAL A 59 -0.17 14.95 -5.99
C VAL A 59 -1.43 14.50 -5.26
N ASN A 60 -2.39 15.41 -5.07
CA ASN A 60 -3.57 15.18 -4.22
C ASN A 60 -4.45 14.02 -4.70
N HIS A 61 -4.57 13.80 -6.02
CA HIS A 61 -5.38 12.72 -6.57
C HIS A 61 -4.73 11.33 -6.38
N LEU A 62 -3.44 11.27 -6.06
CA LEU A 62 -2.73 10.04 -5.76
C LEU A 62 -2.91 9.57 -4.30
N THR A 63 -3.43 10.44 -3.42
CA THR A 63 -3.47 10.21 -1.96
C THR A 63 -4.07 8.85 -1.58
N PHE A 64 -5.23 8.49 -2.12
CA PHE A 64 -5.94 7.26 -1.74
C PHE A 64 -5.67 6.06 -2.66
N ILE A 65 -4.95 6.25 -3.77
CA ILE A 65 -4.70 5.18 -4.74
C ILE A 65 -3.84 4.05 -4.14
N PRO A 66 -2.71 4.34 -3.48
CA PRO A 66 -1.90 3.30 -2.85
C PRO A 66 -2.69 2.50 -1.80
N LEU A 67 -3.52 3.17 -1.01
CA LEU A 67 -4.39 2.54 -0.02
C LEU A 67 -5.35 1.54 -0.69
N ALA A 68 -6.03 1.95 -1.76
CA ALA A 68 -6.94 1.09 -2.50
C ALA A 68 -6.23 -0.14 -3.09
N VAL A 69 -5.00 0.04 -3.60
CA VAL A 69 -4.15 -1.06 -4.09
C VAL A 69 -3.82 -2.02 -2.95
N GLY A 70 -3.40 -1.52 -1.78
CA GLY A 70 -3.06 -2.36 -0.62
C GLY A 70 -4.23 -3.22 -0.16
N VAL A 71 -5.42 -2.61 0.00
CA VAL A 71 -6.65 -3.34 0.35
C VAL A 71 -7.02 -4.35 -0.75
N GLY A 72 -6.97 -3.93 -2.01
CA GLY A 72 -7.33 -4.78 -3.16
C GLY A 72 -6.46 -6.02 -3.28
N VAL A 73 -5.13 -5.87 -3.16
CA VAL A 73 -4.17 -6.99 -3.18
C VAL A 73 -4.44 -7.93 -2.00
N GLY A 74 -4.64 -7.39 -0.78
CA GLY A 74 -4.96 -8.18 0.40
C GLY A 74 -6.23 -9.02 0.25
N LEU A 75 -7.30 -8.41 -0.28
CA LEU A 75 -8.56 -9.11 -0.57
C LEU A 75 -8.37 -10.18 -1.65
N ALA A 76 -7.76 -9.83 -2.78
CA ALA A 76 -7.55 -10.77 -3.89
C ALA A 76 -6.70 -11.98 -3.50
N GLN A 77 -5.77 -11.79 -2.58
CA GLN A 77 -4.90 -12.85 -2.12
C GLN A 77 -5.56 -13.77 -1.09
N MET A 78 -6.20 -13.20 -0.06
CA MET A 78 -6.66 -13.96 1.10
C MET A 78 -8.12 -14.39 1.00
N LEU A 79 -9.01 -13.59 0.41
CA LEU A 79 -10.42 -13.91 0.33
C LEU A 79 -10.73 -15.23 -0.39
N PRO A 80 -10.14 -15.55 -1.56
CA PRO A 80 -10.38 -16.83 -2.23
C PRO A 80 -9.92 -18.04 -1.42
N GLU A 81 -8.81 -17.91 -0.68
CA GLU A 81 -8.26 -18.96 0.17
C GLU A 81 -9.24 -19.31 1.30
N MET A 82 -9.88 -18.30 1.89
CA MET A 82 -10.80 -18.48 3.00
C MET A 82 -12.18 -18.97 2.53
N VAL A 83 -12.76 -18.36 1.49
CA VAL A 83 -14.08 -18.72 0.95
C VAL A 83 -14.07 -20.15 0.42
N GLN A 84 -13.03 -20.55 -0.31
CA GLN A 84 -12.89 -21.88 -0.89
C GLN A 84 -12.30 -22.92 0.09
N LYS A 85 -12.08 -22.54 1.36
CA LYS A 85 -11.48 -23.39 2.42
C LYS A 85 -10.11 -24.00 2.03
N ARG A 86 -9.44 -23.42 1.02
CA ARG A 86 -8.14 -23.91 0.53
C ARG A 86 -7.01 -23.61 1.51
N PHE A 87 -7.18 -22.62 2.37
CA PHE A 87 -6.17 -22.23 3.36
C PHE A 87 -5.82 -23.39 4.31
N LYS A 88 -6.83 -24.19 4.75
CA LYS A 88 -6.59 -25.40 5.54
C LYS A 88 -5.69 -26.41 4.80
N LEU A 89 -5.99 -26.67 3.53
CA LEU A 89 -5.19 -27.59 2.71
C LEU A 89 -3.75 -27.10 2.54
N THR A 90 -3.59 -25.79 2.36
CA THR A 90 -2.28 -25.16 2.23
C THR A 90 -1.46 -25.31 3.50
N LEU A 91 -2.08 -25.22 4.70
CA LEU A 91 -1.40 -25.43 5.98
C LEU A 91 -0.97 -26.88 6.24
N HIS A 92 -1.57 -27.87 5.56
CA HIS A 92 -1.20 -29.28 5.70
C HIS A 92 -0.10 -29.73 4.71
N LEU A 93 0.39 -28.84 3.84
CA LEU A 93 1.50 -29.19 2.95
C LEU A 93 2.77 -29.52 3.77
N PRO A 94 3.61 -30.47 3.31
CA PRO A 94 4.87 -30.83 3.95
C PRO A 94 5.95 -29.74 3.78
N TYR A 95 5.63 -28.52 4.21
CA TYR A 95 6.49 -27.35 4.15
C TYR A 95 6.29 -26.53 5.43
N SER A 96 7.34 -25.86 5.91
CA SER A 96 7.23 -25.07 7.13
C SER A 96 6.20 -23.94 6.97
N GLN A 97 5.19 -23.92 7.83
CA GLN A 97 4.06 -22.98 7.77
C GLN A 97 4.53 -21.52 7.78
N ASN A 98 5.52 -21.19 8.63
CA ASN A 98 6.04 -19.83 8.70
C ASN A 98 6.66 -19.37 7.38
N ARG A 99 7.43 -20.24 6.71
CA ARG A 99 8.03 -19.90 5.40
C ARG A 99 6.98 -19.76 4.31
N MET A 100 5.89 -20.53 4.39
CA MET A 100 4.80 -20.46 3.47
C MET A 100 4.03 -19.15 3.60
N VAL A 101 3.62 -18.80 4.83
CA VAL A 101 2.93 -17.53 5.10
C VAL A 101 3.82 -16.34 4.71
N LEU A 102 5.12 -16.40 5.08
CA LEU A 102 6.08 -15.36 4.68
C LEU A 102 6.16 -15.21 3.16
N ALA A 103 6.23 -16.32 2.43
CA ALA A 103 6.27 -16.28 0.96
C ALA A 103 4.99 -15.67 0.36
N MET A 104 3.82 -16.01 0.92
CA MET A 104 2.55 -15.41 0.48
C MET A 104 2.56 -13.90 0.72
N LEU A 105 2.90 -13.46 1.93
CA LEU A 105 2.95 -12.03 2.28
C LEU A 105 3.99 -11.27 1.47
N ALA A 106 5.14 -11.90 1.18
CA ALA A 106 6.21 -11.28 0.39
C ALA A 106 5.76 -10.98 -1.05
N VAL A 107 4.93 -11.84 -1.67
CA VAL A 107 4.39 -11.57 -3.02
C VAL A 107 3.49 -10.35 -3.01
N GLY A 108 2.51 -10.27 -2.11
CA GLY A 108 1.61 -9.12 -2.03
C GLY A 108 2.37 -7.82 -1.70
N LEU A 109 3.34 -7.88 -0.78
CA LEU A 109 4.19 -6.74 -0.46
C LEU A 109 5.01 -6.29 -1.68
N ALA A 110 5.60 -7.23 -2.44
CA ALA A 110 6.36 -6.92 -3.65
C ALA A 110 5.50 -6.22 -4.71
N GLU A 111 4.25 -6.62 -4.88
CA GLU A 111 3.30 -5.98 -5.80
C GLU A 111 3.01 -4.53 -5.38
N ILE A 112 2.74 -4.30 -4.09
CA ILE A 112 2.47 -2.95 -3.57
C ILE A 112 3.70 -2.05 -3.73
N VAL A 113 4.88 -2.56 -3.39
CA VAL A 113 6.14 -1.84 -3.56
C VAL A 113 6.39 -1.53 -5.05
N ALA A 114 6.14 -2.48 -5.95
CA ALA A 114 6.30 -2.27 -7.38
C ALA A 114 5.38 -1.14 -7.90
N VAL A 115 4.09 -1.12 -7.52
CA VAL A 115 3.17 -0.03 -7.87
C VAL A 115 3.67 1.30 -7.30
N SER A 116 4.08 1.33 -6.04
CA SER A 116 4.57 2.54 -5.37
C SER A 116 5.83 3.10 -6.06
N VAL A 117 6.77 2.23 -6.39
CA VAL A 117 8.02 2.62 -7.08
C VAL A 117 7.72 3.15 -8.48
N VAL A 118 6.89 2.46 -9.27
CA VAL A 118 6.53 2.91 -10.62
C VAL A 118 5.86 4.28 -10.57
N THR A 119 4.91 4.48 -9.65
CA THR A 119 4.22 5.76 -9.47
C THR A 119 5.19 6.87 -9.08
N SER A 120 6.07 6.62 -8.11
CA SER A 120 7.09 7.60 -7.69
C SER A 120 8.06 7.94 -8.81
N VAL A 121 8.52 6.95 -9.57
CA VAL A 121 9.45 7.18 -10.70
C VAL A 121 8.79 8.07 -11.76
N ILE A 122 7.53 7.83 -12.11
CA ILE A 122 6.81 8.65 -13.11
C ILE A 122 6.74 10.11 -12.65
N VAL A 123 6.33 10.35 -11.41
CA VAL A 123 6.22 11.70 -10.84
C VAL A 123 7.58 12.37 -10.77
N VAL A 124 8.59 11.71 -10.19
CA VAL A 124 9.94 12.25 -10.01
C VAL A 124 10.60 12.58 -11.34
N VAL A 125 10.53 11.70 -12.36
CA VAL A 125 11.14 11.93 -13.66
C VAL A 125 10.54 13.15 -14.37
N TYR A 126 9.24 13.39 -14.19
CA TYR A 126 8.61 14.58 -14.72
C TYR A 126 8.99 15.84 -13.93
N ASP A 127 8.89 15.77 -12.60
CA ASP A 127 9.13 16.90 -11.72
C ASP A 127 10.59 17.40 -11.81
N MET A 128 11.56 16.52 -11.96
CA MET A 128 12.98 16.88 -12.19
C MET A 128 13.23 17.74 -13.43
N ARG A 129 12.28 17.82 -14.37
CA ARG A 129 12.39 18.67 -15.56
C ARG A 129 11.95 20.13 -15.33
N ILE A 130 11.17 20.36 -14.28
CA ILE A 130 10.48 21.64 -14.06
C ILE A 130 10.84 22.23 -12.68
N LEU A 131 11.08 21.36 -11.69
CA LEU A 131 11.29 21.74 -10.30
C LEU A 131 12.77 21.62 -9.88
N ALA A 132 13.14 22.39 -8.88
CA ALA A 132 14.41 22.23 -8.19
C ALA A 132 14.44 20.90 -7.39
N PRO A 133 15.63 20.28 -7.20
CA PRO A 133 15.76 18.99 -6.48
C PRO A 133 15.14 19.00 -5.07
N GLU A 134 15.17 20.13 -4.40
CA GLU A 134 14.58 20.30 -3.06
C GLU A 134 13.06 20.13 -3.10
N LEU A 135 12.38 20.68 -4.11
CA LEU A 135 10.94 20.55 -4.28
C LEU A 135 10.55 19.12 -4.69
N VAL A 136 11.36 18.47 -5.52
CA VAL A 136 11.16 17.06 -5.89
C VAL A 136 11.27 16.16 -4.65
N SER A 137 12.27 16.37 -3.82
CA SER A 137 12.42 15.66 -2.52
C SER A 137 11.18 15.86 -1.65
N ARG A 138 10.66 17.07 -1.59
CA ARG A 138 9.46 17.43 -0.84
C ARG A 138 8.22 16.69 -1.31
N VAL A 139 8.03 16.55 -2.62
CA VAL A 139 6.95 15.75 -3.23
C VAL A 139 7.06 14.28 -2.81
N VAL A 140 8.24 13.68 -2.93
CA VAL A 140 8.47 12.27 -2.56
C VAL A 140 8.20 12.02 -1.08
N LEU A 141 8.67 12.91 -0.20
CA LEU A 141 8.43 12.80 1.24
C LEU A 141 6.94 12.95 1.60
N THR A 142 6.20 13.77 0.84
CA THR A 142 4.75 13.93 1.02
C THR A 142 3.98 12.67 0.59
N MET A 143 4.44 11.97 -0.47
CA MET A 143 3.79 10.73 -0.94
C MET A 143 4.13 9.51 -0.07
N SER A 144 5.27 9.52 0.62
CA SER A 144 5.79 8.35 1.34
C SER A 144 4.84 7.79 2.42
N PRO A 145 4.10 8.57 3.23
CA PRO A 145 3.13 8.04 4.18
C PRO A 145 1.98 7.27 3.52
N TRP A 146 1.59 7.65 2.30
CA TRP A 146 0.53 6.97 1.55
C TRP A 146 0.94 5.57 1.12
N PHE A 147 2.21 5.39 0.75
CA PHE A 147 2.78 4.07 0.42
C PHE A 147 2.91 3.20 1.67
N VAL A 148 3.29 3.78 2.81
CA VAL A 148 3.28 3.08 4.09
C VAL A 148 1.86 2.67 4.48
N ALA A 149 0.87 3.55 4.28
CA ALA A 149 -0.53 3.24 4.53
C ALA A 149 -1.05 2.08 3.67
N ALA A 150 -0.58 1.95 2.41
CA ALA A 150 -0.90 0.81 1.55
C ALA A 150 -0.39 -0.51 2.14
N VAL A 151 0.83 -0.53 2.67
CA VAL A 151 1.42 -1.72 3.31
C VAL A 151 0.66 -2.08 4.59
N VAL A 152 0.36 -1.09 5.43
CA VAL A 152 -0.45 -1.28 6.64
C VAL A 152 -1.83 -1.86 6.29
N ALA A 153 -2.52 -1.24 5.34
CA ALA A 153 -3.84 -1.69 4.89
C ALA A 153 -3.83 -3.12 4.35
N TYR A 154 -2.80 -3.48 3.60
CA TYR A 154 -2.59 -4.84 3.11
C TYR A 154 -2.51 -5.86 4.26
N PHE A 155 -1.65 -5.62 5.25
CA PHE A 155 -1.49 -6.55 6.38
C PHE A 155 -2.75 -6.63 7.24
N PHE A 156 -3.42 -5.53 7.51
CA PHE A 156 -4.69 -5.56 8.24
C PHE A 156 -5.78 -6.29 7.46
N THR A 157 -5.90 -6.04 6.15
CA THR A 157 -6.87 -6.74 5.29
C THR A 157 -6.59 -8.24 5.26
N ALA A 158 -5.33 -8.65 5.14
CA ALA A 158 -4.94 -10.05 5.20
C ALA A 158 -5.29 -10.69 6.55
N ALA A 159 -4.98 -10.02 7.67
CA ALA A 159 -5.30 -10.50 9.02
C ALA A 159 -6.81 -10.65 9.23
N VAL A 160 -7.60 -9.64 8.84
CA VAL A 160 -9.07 -9.65 8.93
C VAL A 160 -9.69 -10.78 8.11
N CYS A 161 -9.18 -11.03 6.90
CA CYS A 161 -9.67 -12.12 6.06
C CYS A 161 -9.44 -13.49 6.69
N ILE A 162 -8.28 -13.70 7.33
CA ILE A 162 -7.90 -15.00 7.93
C ILE A 162 -8.58 -15.23 9.28
N GLU A 163 -8.83 -14.16 10.05
CA GLU A 163 -9.41 -14.28 11.41
C GLU A 163 -10.78 -15.00 11.39
N GLY A 164 -10.99 -15.93 12.30
CA GLY A 164 -12.23 -16.72 12.43
C GLY A 164 -13.30 -16.01 13.26
N CYS A 165 -12.90 -15.39 14.37
CA CYS A 165 -13.79 -14.78 15.35
C CYS A 165 -14.34 -13.43 14.85
N ARG A 166 -15.67 -13.26 14.88
CA ARG A 166 -16.34 -12.03 14.39
C ARG A 166 -15.93 -10.78 15.18
N VAL A 167 -15.84 -10.90 16.49
CA VAL A 167 -15.47 -9.78 17.37
C VAL A 167 -14.06 -9.30 17.04
N GLN A 168 -13.13 -10.23 16.82
CA GLN A 168 -11.75 -9.87 16.47
C GLN A 168 -11.61 -9.33 15.04
N LYS A 169 -12.42 -9.80 14.08
CA LYS A 169 -12.49 -9.18 12.76
C LYS A 169 -12.85 -7.69 12.86
N VAL A 170 -13.91 -7.39 13.63
CA VAL A 170 -14.33 -6.00 13.83
C VAL A 170 -13.25 -5.19 14.54
N ALA A 171 -12.67 -5.73 15.61
CA ALA A 171 -11.59 -5.06 16.34
C ALA A 171 -10.36 -4.78 15.46
N LEU A 172 -9.90 -5.77 14.67
CA LEU A 172 -8.81 -5.59 13.72
C LEU A 172 -9.15 -4.59 12.61
N SER A 173 -10.37 -4.60 12.10
CA SER A 173 -10.82 -3.64 11.09
C SER A 173 -10.82 -2.21 11.63
N LEU A 174 -11.37 -1.99 12.83
CA LEU A 174 -11.39 -0.67 13.47
C LEU A 174 -9.97 -0.18 13.77
N LEU A 175 -9.10 -1.07 14.29
CA LEU A 175 -7.71 -0.75 14.56
C LEU A 175 -6.96 -0.40 13.26
N GLY A 176 -7.18 -1.17 12.20
CA GLY A 176 -6.60 -0.90 10.89
C GLY A 176 -7.03 0.45 10.31
N VAL A 177 -8.34 0.76 10.38
CA VAL A 177 -8.87 2.06 9.97
C VAL A 177 -8.25 3.19 10.81
N GLY A 178 -8.14 3.01 12.13
CA GLY A 178 -7.53 4.01 13.02
C GLY A 178 -6.05 4.29 12.67
N VAL A 179 -5.26 3.24 12.47
CA VAL A 179 -3.83 3.40 12.10
C VAL A 179 -3.69 4.05 10.73
N VAL A 180 -4.49 3.64 9.75
CA VAL A 180 -4.48 4.24 8.41
C VAL A 180 -4.90 5.71 8.49
N SER A 181 -5.98 6.03 9.21
CA SER A 181 -6.45 7.42 9.36
C SER A 181 -5.38 8.31 9.96
N TRP A 182 -4.59 7.79 10.90
CA TRP A 182 -3.49 8.54 11.50
C TRP A 182 -2.38 8.87 10.48
N LEU A 183 -2.09 7.96 9.53
CA LEU A 183 -1.12 8.22 8.46
C LEU A 183 -1.60 9.27 7.45
N PHE A 184 -2.90 9.54 7.40
CA PHE A 184 -3.51 10.59 6.56
C PHE A 184 -3.85 11.87 7.35
N ALA A 185 -3.57 11.94 8.65
CA ALA A 185 -3.91 13.09 9.49
C ALA A 185 -2.98 14.30 9.29
N GLY A 186 -1.82 14.12 8.66
CA GLY A 186 -0.89 15.21 8.37
C GLY A 186 -1.30 15.97 7.12
N ASP A 187 -1.84 17.17 7.27
CA ASP A 187 -2.25 18.03 6.14
C ASP A 187 -1.07 18.79 5.51
N ALA A 188 0.03 18.96 6.23
CA ALA A 188 1.20 19.66 5.73
C ALA A 188 2.10 18.74 4.89
N PRO A 189 2.73 19.27 3.82
CA PRO A 189 3.79 18.55 3.12
C PRO A 189 4.92 18.17 4.09
N GLU A 190 5.50 16.97 3.90
CA GLU A 190 6.59 16.45 4.75
C GLU A 190 6.23 16.26 6.25
N ALA A 191 4.95 16.26 6.62
CA ALA A 191 4.52 16.19 8.02
C ALA A 191 5.17 15.04 8.83
N TYR A 192 5.54 13.96 8.16
CA TYR A 192 6.08 12.75 8.78
C TYR A 192 7.58 12.52 8.54
N ASN A 193 8.31 13.47 7.97
CA ASN A 193 9.72 13.29 7.58
C ASN A 193 10.59 12.73 8.74
N GLY A 194 10.48 13.31 9.95
CA GLY A 194 11.26 12.88 11.12
C GLY A 194 10.90 11.50 11.68
N VAL A 195 9.73 10.94 11.35
CA VAL A 195 9.20 9.68 11.89
C VAL A 195 8.93 8.62 10.82
N LEU A 196 9.23 8.92 9.55
CA LEU A 196 8.94 8.04 8.42
C LEU A 196 9.55 6.64 8.59
N LEU A 197 10.83 6.57 9.02
CA LEU A 197 11.51 5.30 9.26
C LEU A 197 10.79 4.46 10.32
N LEU A 198 10.32 5.10 11.39
CA LEU A 198 9.53 4.44 12.43
C LEU A 198 8.24 3.85 11.84
N PHE A 199 7.54 4.59 10.99
CA PHE A 199 6.31 4.12 10.34
C PHE A 199 6.57 2.95 9.39
N VAL A 200 7.67 2.98 8.63
CA VAL A 200 8.06 1.84 7.78
C VAL A 200 8.31 0.59 8.64
N VAL A 201 9.08 0.70 9.72
CA VAL A 201 9.33 -0.44 10.62
C VAL A 201 8.03 -0.91 11.27
N ALA A 202 7.20 0.00 11.77
CA ALA A 202 5.91 -0.34 12.37
C ALA A 202 4.97 -1.03 11.36
N SER A 203 4.95 -0.58 10.11
CA SER A 203 4.15 -1.21 9.06
C SER A 203 4.56 -2.66 8.80
N LEU A 204 5.86 -2.95 8.79
CA LEU A 204 6.36 -4.31 8.64
C LEU A 204 6.02 -5.19 9.86
N LEU A 205 6.02 -4.62 11.08
CA LEU A 205 5.58 -5.32 12.28
C LEU A 205 4.09 -5.71 12.24
N CYS A 206 3.25 -5.01 11.46
CA CYS A 206 1.86 -5.41 11.23
C CYS A 206 1.74 -6.80 10.59
N ALA A 207 2.78 -7.32 9.93
CA ALA A 207 2.82 -8.70 9.48
C ALA A 207 2.63 -9.71 10.61
N LEU A 208 3.04 -9.39 11.85
CA LEU A 208 2.84 -10.22 13.02
C LEU A 208 1.35 -10.46 13.33
N LEU A 209 0.48 -9.49 13.00
CA LEU A 209 -0.97 -9.65 13.15
C LEU A 209 -1.50 -10.75 12.24
N VAL A 210 -0.96 -10.85 11.02
CA VAL A 210 -1.32 -11.93 10.08
C VAL A 210 -0.88 -13.29 10.65
N TYR A 211 0.35 -13.39 11.17
CA TYR A 211 0.82 -14.64 11.82
C TYR A 211 -0.06 -15.02 13.00
N ARG A 212 -0.46 -14.06 13.84
CA ARG A 212 -1.39 -14.29 14.95
C ARG A 212 -2.71 -14.87 14.46
N SER A 213 -3.32 -14.26 13.42
CA SER A 213 -4.59 -14.74 12.85
C SER A 213 -4.45 -16.14 12.24
N VAL A 214 -3.33 -16.43 11.56
CA VAL A 214 -3.02 -17.79 11.04
C VAL A 214 -2.93 -18.81 12.15
N TYR A 215 -2.24 -18.49 13.24
CA TYR A 215 -2.08 -19.39 14.38
C TYR A 215 -3.43 -19.71 15.05
N ARG A 216 -4.24 -18.68 15.30
CA ARG A 216 -5.60 -18.83 15.86
C ARG A 216 -6.52 -19.64 14.95
N PHE A 217 -6.45 -19.38 13.64
CA PHE A 217 -7.20 -20.18 12.67
C PHE A 217 -6.82 -21.65 12.70
N LYS A 218 -5.54 -21.99 12.90
CA LYS A 218 -5.06 -23.35 13.03
C LYS A 218 -5.59 -24.04 14.31
N GLU A 219 -5.65 -23.31 15.42
CA GLU A 219 -6.15 -23.83 16.72
C GLU A 219 -7.68 -23.99 16.75
N GLY A 220 -8.37 -23.55 15.69
CA GLY A 220 -9.82 -23.68 15.60
C GLY A 220 -10.59 -22.70 16.47
N LEU A 221 -9.96 -21.64 16.95
CA LEU A 221 -10.58 -20.57 17.71
C LEU A 221 -11.49 -19.74 16.78
N GLN A 222 -12.73 -20.22 16.58
CA GLN A 222 -13.73 -19.62 15.67
C GLN A 222 -14.89 -18.94 16.43
N ASP A 223 -14.82 -18.86 17.75
CA ASP A 223 -15.87 -18.31 18.62
C ASP A 223 -15.72 -16.80 18.85
#